data_f4903b550e5af278b63e0e6f183587a7
#
_entry.id   f4903b550e5af278b63e0e6f183587a7
#
_cell.length_a   1.000
_cell.length_b   1.000
_cell.length_c   1.000
_cell.angle_alpha   90.00
_cell.angle_beta   90.00
_cell.angle_gamma   90.00
#
_symmetry.space_group_name_H-M   'P 1'
#
loop_
_entity.id
_entity.type
_entity.pdbx_description
1 polymer ?
#
loop_
_entity_poly.entity_id
_entity_poly.type
_entity_poly.pdbx_seq_one_letter_code
_entity_poly.pdbx_strand_id
1 'polypeptide(L)'
;MDGHSFEHYCAGILKKNGYQKVEVTRGSGDQGIDILAEKDGVKYGIQCKCYSSDIGNKAVQEAFAGKTYYGCHVAVVLTNRHFTRSAKELSESNKVLLWDREKLEELIKNAE
;
A
#
# COMPACT_ATOMS: atom_id res chain seq x y z
N MET A 1 12.15 -1.44 -12.03
CA MET A 1 11.09 -2.37 -11.63
C MET A 1 9.75 -1.77 -12.04
N ASP A 2 8.95 -2.50 -12.77
CA ASP A 2 7.62 -2.00 -13.16
C ASP A 2 6.62 -2.17 -12.01
N GLY A 3 5.41 -1.63 -12.17
CA GLY A 3 4.41 -1.64 -11.11
C GLY A 3 3.97 -3.03 -10.69
N HIS A 4 3.85 -3.94 -11.64
CA HIS A 4 3.42 -5.32 -11.35
C HIS A 4 4.49 -6.09 -10.57
N SER A 5 5.77 -5.95 -10.98
CA SER A 5 6.88 -6.55 -10.26
C SER A 5 7.01 -5.97 -8.85
N PHE A 6 6.75 -4.67 -8.70
CA PHE A 6 6.81 -4.01 -7.42
C PHE A 6 5.74 -4.57 -6.45
N GLU A 7 4.53 -4.82 -6.95
CA GLU A 7 3.46 -5.42 -6.14
C GLU A 7 3.88 -6.79 -5.60
N HIS A 8 4.41 -7.64 -6.46
CA HIS A 8 4.85 -8.97 -6.04
C HIS A 8 6.02 -8.90 -5.07
N TYR A 9 6.94 -7.99 -5.31
CA TYR A 9 8.07 -7.76 -4.41
C TYR A 9 7.58 -7.35 -3.01
N CYS A 10 6.67 -6.39 -2.97
CA CYS A 10 6.12 -5.90 -1.70
C CYS A 10 5.32 -6.99 -0.98
N ALA A 11 4.57 -7.80 -1.73
CA ALA A 11 3.82 -8.92 -1.12
C ALA A 11 4.78 -9.87 -0.41
N GLY A 12 5.92 -10.19 -1.03
CA GLY A 12 6.94 -11.04 -0.42
C GLY A 12 7.53 -10.43 0.85
N ILE A 13 7.79 -9.12 0.82
CA ILE A 13 8.31 -8.40 1.98
C ILE A 13 7.30 -8.43 3.14
N LEU A 14 6.02 -8.23 2.84
CA LEU A 14 4.98 -8.27 3.86
C LEU A 14 4.88 -9.64 4.52
N LYS A 15 4.96 -10.72 3.73
CA LYS A 15 4.96 -12.08 4.28
C LYS A 15 6.10 -12.26 5.29
N LYS A 16 7.29 -11.77 4.95
CA LYS A 16 8.46 -11.87 5.82
C LYS A 16 8.35 -10.98 7.06
N ASN A 17 7.46 -10.00 7.04
CA ASN A 17 7.17 -9.14 8.19
C ASN A 17 6.00 -9.66 9.03
N GLY A 18 5.57 -10.90 8.81
CA GLY A 18 4.54 -11.52 9.63
C GLY A 18 3.11 -11.28 9.18
N TYR A 19 2.91 -10.66 8.02
CA TYR A 19 1.57 -10.53 7.45
C TYR A 19 1.10 -11.87 6.90
N GLN A 20 -0.17 -12.18 7.11
CA GLN A 20 -0.78 -13.44 6.71
C GLN A 20 -1.78 -13.19 5.58
N LYS A 21 -2.15 -14.26 4.88
CA LYS A 21 -3.15 -14.21 3.80
C LYS A 21 -2.81 -13.13 2.78
N VAL A 22 -1.53 -12.98 2.49
CA VAL A 22 -1.06 -11.94 1.56
C VAL A 22 -1.40 -12.37 0.14
N GLU A 23 -2.11 -11.50 -0.57
CA GLU A 23 -2.63 -11.80 -1.89
C GLU A 23 -2.50 -10.58 -2.78
N VAL A 24 -1.95 -10.76 -3.99
CA VAL A 24 -1.92 -9.70 -5.00
C VAL A 24 -3.25 -9.76 -5.75
N THR A 25 -3.96 -8.64 -5.81
CA THR A 25 -5.26 -8.58 -6.50
C THR A 25 -5.06 -8.65 -8.00
N ARG A 26 -6.13 -8.93 -8.72
CA ARG A 26 -6.07 -8.93 -10.18
C ARG A 26 -5.88 -7.50 -10.67
N GLY A 27 -4.85 -7.29 -11.52
CA GLY A 27 -4.44 -5.97 -11.91
C GLY A 27 -5.41 -5.20 -12.78
N SER A 28 -6.11 -5.91 -13.65
CA SER A 28 -7.01 -5.25 -14.60
C SER A 28 -8.29 -4.84 -13.90
N GLY A 29 -8.62 -3.54 -13.96
CA GLY A 29 -9.83 -3.03 -13.35
C GLY A 29 -9.80 -3.07 -11.84
N ASP A 30 -8.63 -3.00 -11.26
CA ASP A 30 -8.50 -2.98 -9.81
C ASP A 30 -9.28 -1.81 -9.21
N GLN A 31 -9.68 -1.98 -7.97
CA GLN A 31 -10.48 -1.00 -7.25
C GLN A 31 -9.63 -0.23 -6.26
N GLY A 32 -8.40 0.08 -6.64
CA GLY A 32 -7.51 0.91 -5.83
C GLY A 32 -6.70 0.17 -4.78
N ILE A 33 -6.75 -1.16 -4.78
CA ILE A 33 -5.98 -1.98 -3.85
C ILE A 33 -5.23 -3.05 -4.64
N ASP A 34 -3.92 -3.13 -4.46
CA ASP A 34 -3.06 -4.08 -5.18
C ASP A 34 -2.72 -5.30 -4.35
N ILE A 35 -2.68 -5.16 -3.02
CA ILE A 35 -2.35 -6.25 -2.11
C ILE A 35 -3.36 -6.28 -0.97
N LEU A 36 -3.84 -7.48 -0.64
CA LEU A 36 -4.62 -7.73 0.57
C LEU A 36 -3.73 -8.50 1.54
N ALA A 37 -3.79 -8.15 2.82
CA ALA A 37 -2.98 -8.81 3.84
C ALA A 37 -3.66 -8.68 5.20
N GLU A 38 -3.32 -9.58 6.13
CA GLU A 38 -3.86 -9.52 7.48
C GLU A 38 -2.73 -9.61 8.49
N LYS A 39 -2.88 -8.91 9.58
CA LYS A 39 -1.94 -8.99 10.68
C LYS A 39 -2.68 -8.68 11.98
N ASP A 40 -2.55 -9.58 12.96
CA ASP A 40 -3.18 -9.43 14.27
C ASP A 40 -4.70 -9.18 14.17
N GLY A 41 -5.35 -9.87 13.23
CA GLY A 41 -6.79 -9.76 13.04
C GLY A 41 -7.24 -8.53 12.26
N VAL A 42 -6.31 -7.69 11.80
CA VAL A 42 -6.61 -6.48 11.02
C VAL A 42 -6.38 -6.76 9.55
N LYS A 43 -7.38 -6.42 8.73
CA LYS A 43 -7.29 -6.60 7.27
C LYS A 43 -6.83 -5.31 6.63
N TYR A 44 -5.71 -5.40 5.92
CA TYR A 44 -5.08 -4.27 5.24
C TYR A 44 -5.33 -4.34 3.75
N GLY A 45 -5.67 -3.22 3.14
CA GLY A 45 -5.70 -3.07 1.70
C GLY A 45 -4.62 -2.09 1.30
N ILE A 46 -3.69 -2.51 0.45
CA ILE A 46 -2.50 -1.75 0.13
C ILE A 46 -2.47 -1.41 -1.36
N GLN A 47 -2.36 -0.12 -1.66
CA GLN A 47 -2.08 0.33 -3.02
C GLN A 47 -0.58 0.54 -3.15
N CYS A 48 0.01 -0.01 -4.20
CA CYS A 48 1.44 0.09 -4.44
C CYS A 48 1.72 1.08 -5.56
N LYS A 49 2.67 1.99 -5.34
CA LYS A 49 3.06 3.00 -6.33
C LYS A 49 4.58 3.01 -6.49
N CYS A 50 5.06 2.46 -7.61
CA CYS A 50 6.48 2.48 -7.96
C CYS A 50 6.69 3.57 -9.00
N TYR A 51 7.02 4.77 -8.53
CA TYR A 51 7.09 5.96 -9.37
C TYR A 51 8.47 6.59 -9.33
N SER A 52 8.69 7.56 -10.22
CA SER A 52 9.93 8.36 -10.25
C SER A 52 9.72 9.74 -9.60
N SER A 53 8.52 10.03 -9.15
CA SER A 53 8.18 11.30 -8.50
C SER A 53 7.30 11.05 -7.29
N ASP A 54 7.12 12.07 -6.46
CA ASP A 54 6.33 11.95 -5.24
C ASP A 54 4.85 11.70 -5.54
N ILE A 55 4.19 11.04 -4.60
CA ILE A 55 2.83 10.55 -4.76
C ILE A 55 1.85 11.59 -4.21
N GLY A 56 0.85 11.91 -5.02
CA GLY A 56 -0.15 12.92 -4.69
C GLY A 56 -1.49 12.35 -4.25
N ASN A 57 -2.50 13.21 -4.23
CA ASN A 57 -3.82 12.92 -3.69
C ASN A 57 -4.54 11.75 -4.35
N LYS A 58 -4.36 11.56 -5.66
CA LYS A 58 -5.09 10.52 -6.38
C LYS A 58 -4.90 9.14 -5.77
N ALA A 59 -3.66 8.81 -5.40
CA ALA A 59 -3.37 7.50 -4.79
C ALA A 59 -4.09 7.34 -3.45
N VAL A 60 -4.12 8.39 -2.65
CA VAL A 60 -4.80 8.37 -1.35
C VAL A 60 -6.31 8.17 -1.55
N GLN A 61 -6.90 8.87 -2.52
CA GLN A 61 -8.32 8.75 -2.83
C GLN A 61 -8.66 7.33 -3.32
N GLU A 62 -7.83 6.78 -4.19
CA GLU A 62 -8.04 5.43 -4.72
C GLU A 62 -7.93 4.37 -3.63
N ALA A 63 -6.97 4.49 -2.73
CA ALA A 63 -6.82 3.54 -1.63
C ALA A 63 -8.01 3.60 -0.69
N PHE A 64 -8.49 4.80 -0.40
CA PHE A 64 -9.66 4.99 0.46
C PHE A 64 -10.90 4.30 -0.14
N ALA A 65 -11.13 4.51 -1.44
CA ALA A 65 -12.25 3.88 -2.14
C ALA A 65 -12.11 2.34 -2.14
N GLY A 66 -10.91 1.85 -2.37
CA GLY A 66 -10.63 0.42 -2.43
C GLY A 66 -10.83 -0.26 -1.08
N LYS A 67 -10.57 0.44 0.01
CA LYS A 67 -10.80 -0.07 1.36
C LYS A 67 -12.23 -0.59 1.52
N THR A 68 -13.20 0.21 1.10
CA THR A 68 -14.61 -0.16 1.19
C THR A 68 -14.94 -1.33 0.25
N TYR A 69 -14.44 -1.25 -0.97
CA TYR A 69 -14.70 -2.29 -1.96
C TYR A 69 -14.26 -3.68 -1.49
N TYR A 70 -13.07 -3.76 -0.89
CA TYR A 70 -12.50 -5.04 -0.45
C TYR A 70 -12.82 -5.36 1.02
N GLY A 71 -13.55 -4.52 1.72
CA GLY A 71 -13.91 -4.76 3.11
C GLY A 71 -12.71 -4.76 4.06
N CYS A 72 -11.75 -3.88 3.81
CA CYS A 72 -10.55 -3.78 4.65
C CYS A 72 -10.78 -2.87 5.85
N HIS A 73 -10.07 -3.14 6.93
CA HIS A 73 -10.08 -2.28 8.11
C HIS A 73 -9.20 -1.05 7.91
N VAL A 74 -8.08 -1.24 7.21
CA VAL A 74 -7.05 -0.20 7.03
C VAL A 74 -6.69 -0.11 5.55
N ALA A 75 -6.60 1.10 5.02
CA ALA A 75 -6.08 1.35 3.67
C ALA A 75 -4.68 1.94 3.79
N VAL A 76 -3.79 1.52 2.91
CA VAL A 76 -2.39 1.96 2.89
C VAL A 76 -1.98 2.32 1.46
N VAL A 77 -1.19 3.38 1.30
CA VAL A 77 -0.45 3.60 0.05
C VAL A 77 1.03 3.35 0.36
N LEU A 78 1.62 2.40 -0.35
CA LEU A 78 3.02 2.01 -0.19
C LEU A 78 3.79 2.43 -1.44
N THR A 79 4.89 3.15 -1.26
CA THR A 79 5.66 3.66 -2.40
C THR A 79 7.17 3.60 -2.15
N ASN A 80 7.92 3.63 -3.26
CA ASN A 80 9.37 3.76 -3.26
C ASN A 80 9.80 5.24 -3.19
N ARG A 81 8.84 6.16 -3.07
CA ARG A 81 9.08 7.62 -3.05
C ARG A 81 8.53 8.21 -1.77
N HIS A 82 8.23 9.48 -1.81
CA HIS A 82 7.62 10.20 -0.70
C HIS A 82 6.25 10.72 -1.12
N PHE A 83 5.55 11.36 -0.21
CA PHE A 83 4.21 11.88 -0.48
C PHE A 83 4.24 13.40 -0.49
N THR A 84 3.41 14.00 -1.36
CA THR A 84 3.25 15.45 -1.36
C THR A 84 2.60 15.88 -0.05
N ARG A 85 2.78 17.17 0.28
CA ARG A 85 2.14 17.75 1.46
C ARG A 85 0.62 17.57 1.40
N SER A 86 0.04 17.80 0.22
CA SER A 86 -1.40 17.65 0.01
C SER A 86 -1.87 16.22 0.28
N ALA A 87 -1.11 15.21 -0.17
CA ALA A 87 -1.43 13.82 0.09
C ALA A 87 -1.40 13.51 1.58
N LYS A 88 -0.43 14.04 2.30
CA LYS A 88 -0.33 13.84 3.76
C LYS A 88 -1.52 14.45 4.47
N GLU A 89 -1.94 15.66 4.08
CA GLU A 89 -3.09 16.30 4.66
C GLU A 89 -4.37 15.50 4.42
N LEU A 90 -4.56 15.03 3.19
CA LEU A 90 -5.73 14.21 2.85
C LEU A 90 -5.74 12.91 3.65
N SER A 91 -4.60 12.26 3.79
CA SER A 91 -4.50 10.98 4.51
C SER A 91 -4.88 11.12 5.98
N GLU A 92 -4.58 12.25 6.60
CA GLU A 92 -5.00 12.50 7.98
C GLU A 92 -6.51 12.57 8.08
N SER A 93 -7.16 13.19 7.11
CA SER A 93 -8.61 13.34 7.08
C SER A 93 -9.33 12.00 6.85
N ASN A 94 -8.87 11.21 5.89
CA ASN A 94 -9.57 9.98 5.52
C ASN A 94 -8.95 8.71 6.10
N LYS A 95 -7.95 8.84 6.99
CA LYS A 95 -7.35 7.73 7.74
C LYS A 95 -6.64 6.70 6.87
N VAL A 96 -6.10 7.11 5.73
CA VAL A 96 -5.26 6.24 4.91
C VAL A 96 -3.83 6.33 5.44
N LEU A 97 -3.18 5.19 5.65
CA LEU A 97 -1.79 5.14 6.08
C LEU A 97 -0.87 5.36 4.89
N LEU A 98 0.19 6.12 5.09
CA LEU A 98 1.17 6.38 4.05
C LEU A 98 2.49 5.73 4.43
N TRP A 99 2.90 4.72 3.65
CA TRP A 99 4.16 4.02 3.84
C TRP A 99 5.11 4.46 2.72
N ASP A 100 6.00 5.37 3.05
CA ASP A 100 6.93 5.96 2.10
C ASP A 100 8.21 5.13 1.97
N ARG A 101 9.20 5.69 1.30
CA ARG A 101 10.48 5.03 1.06
C ARG A 101 11.14 4.55 2.35
N GLU A 102 11.15 5.36 3.40
CA GLU A 102 11.77 5.00 4.67
C GLU A 102 11.05 3.83 5.33
N LYS A 103 9.72 3.82 5.26
CA LYS A 103 8.94 2.69 5.78
C LYS A 103 9.22 1.43 4.98
N LEU A 104 9.31 1.55 3.66
CA LEU A 104 9.63 0.41 2.80
C LEU A 104 11.03 -0.15 3.13
N GLU A 105 12.01 0.73 3.32
CA GLU A 105 13.35 0.32 3.69
C GLU A 105 13.37 -0.41 5.03
N GLU A 106 12.58 0.06 6.00
CA GLU A 106 12.43 -0.60 7.30
C GLU A 106 11.85 -2.00 7.12
N LEU A 107 10.80 -2.14 6.31
CA LEU A 107 10.19 -3.44 6.05
C LEU A 107 11.17 -4.40 5.36
N ILE A 108 11.96 -3.89 4.42
CA ILE A 108 12.98 -4.69 3.73
C ILE A 108 14.02 -5.17 4.74
N LYS A 109 14.50 -4.28 5.59
CA LYS A 109 15.50 -4.62 6.59
C LYS A 109 14.98 -5.70 7.56
N ASN A 110 13.74 -5.56 8.00
CA ASN A 110 13.13 -6.52 8.91
C ASN A 110 12.85 -7.87 8.26
N ALA A 111 12.85 -7.92 6.92
CA ALA A 111 12.63 -9.15 6.16
C ALA A 111 13.91 -9.97 5.97
N GLU A 112 15.06 -9.40 6.29
CA GLU A 112 16.37 -10.07 6.13
C GLU A 112 16.60 -11.15 7.17
#